data_7ceca908efd482fc0b918e40f7cb13ab
#
_entry.id   7ceca908efd482fc0b918e40f7cb13ab
#
_cell.length_a   1.000
_cell.length_b   1.000
_cell.length_c   1.000
_cell.angle_alpha   90.00
_cell.angle_beta   90.00
_cell.angle_gamma   90.00
#
_symmetry.space_group_name_H-M   'P 1'
#
loop_
_entity.id
_entity.type
_entity.pdbx_description
1 polymer ?
#
loop_
_entity_poly.entity_id
_entity_poly.type
_entity_poly.pdbx_seq_one_letter_code
_entity_poly.pdbx_strand_id
1 'polypeptide(L)'
;MGNKYQSIMEYISKLIYEGDIVQGGKLPTVRELADKFKCSKSTVLRAFKELEGEHKIYSIPKSGYYLVDKAQDDIVQNKIINFSQVLPHEKLLPYREFNHCINRAVEIYKSSLFTYGEKAGLLSLREVLVKHFAEQQVFTSEDDIVITTGSQQGLSILTRMRFPNNKTTILLEQPTYKLMHKLAEINNINMIGIKRDRHGIDLIELEEIFKKEEIKFFYTIPRFHNPLGTSYNESTKKKIVELANKYDVYIVEDDYLADIEIKKSRLPIHYYDVNDRVIYVKSYAKSFMPGIRIGAVILNNSIRDEFIKNKRLFDLNTSVLAQGALEIYIKTGMYRNHIMKAKKEYKKKMDFVREYLKGYSNNHVEIFIPDTGFFIWITMNEKINMDILRSRMSEQEVIIPSSEGFSIENKEYYSNLRLCISALSIEDIRRGLSVLLREIEKLIYSKLNN
;
A
#
# COMPACT_ATOMS: atom_id res chain seq x y z
N MET A 1 -31.71 27.55 24.20
CA MET A 1 -32.36 27.80 22.90
C MET A 1 -31.63 26.96 21.86
N GLY A 2 -32.23 25.88 21.39
CA GLY A 2 -31.61 24.99 20.37
C GLY A 2 -31.34 25.74 19.07
N ASN A 3 -30.22 25.46 18.48
CA ASN A 3 -29.76 26.15 17.27
C ASN A 3 -30.65 25.72 16.09
N LYS A 4 -31.47 26.63 15.54
CA LYS A 4 -32.53 26.32 14.54
C LYS A 4 -32.00 25.49 13.35
N TYR A 5 -30.72 25.62 12.96
CA TYR A 5 -30.17 24.79 11.89
C TYR A 5 -30.03 23.31 12.32
N GLN A 6 -29.73 23.03 13.59
CA GLN A 6 -29.69 21.65 14.11
C GLN A 6 -31.06 21.01 14.08
N SER A 7 -32.10 21.74 14.48
CA SER A 7 -33.50 21.23 14.40
C SER A 7 -33.91 20.94 12.95
N ILE A 8 -33.41 21.68 11.96
CA ILE A 8 -33.65 21.40 10.55
C ILE A 8 -32.92 20.13 10.12
N MET A 9 -31.68 19.94 10.55
CA MET A 9 -30.91 18.72 10.25
C MET A 9 -31.58 17.47 10.87
N GLU A 10 -32.04 17.56 12.11
CA GLU A 10 -32.77 16.50 12.79
C GLU A 10 -34.07 16.17 12.08
N TYR A 11 -34.84 17.17 11.66
CA TYR A 11 -36.05 16.99 10.89
C TYR A 11 -35.82 16.29 9.54
N ILE A 12 -34.80 16.70 8.79
CA ILE A 12 -34.44 16.05 7.53
C ILE A 12 -33.99 14.60 7.81
N SER A 13 -33.19 14.36 8.84
CA SER A 13 -32.78 13.03 9.25
C SER A 13 -33.97 12.13 9.63
N LYS A 14 -34.98 12.71 10.26
CA LYS A 14 -36.22 12.01 10.58
C LYS A 14 -37.01 11.63 9.32
N LEU A 15 -37.20 12.56 8.37
CA LEU A 15 -37.88 12.27 7.08
C LEU A 15 -37.19 11.16 6.30
N ILE A 16 -35.85 11.12 6.36
CA ILE A 16 -35.05 10.05 5.73
C ILE A 16 -35.28 8.71 6.46
N TYR A 17 -35.27 8.73 7.81
CA TYR A 17 -35.47 7.51 8.61
C TYR A 17 -36.88 6.93 8.48
N GLU A 18 -37.90 7.78 8.40
CA GLU A 18 -39.31 7.40 8.25
C GLU A 18 -39.67 6.98 6.81
N GLY A 19 -38.73 7.18 5.83
CA GLY A 19 -38.93 6.82 4.45
C GLY A 19 -39.74 7.82 3.61
N ASP A 20 -40.05 8.99 4.18
CA ASP A 20 -40.78 10.06 3.49
C ASP A 20 -39.92 10.68 2.33
N ILE A 21 -38.61 10.55 2.41
CA ILE A 21 -37.69 10.88 1.34
C ILE A 21 -36.94 9.59 0.95
N VAL A 22 -37.27 9.06 -0.22
CA VAL A 22 -36.57 7.89 -0.79
C VAL A 22 -35.18 8.24 -1.27
N GLN A 23 -34.33 7.24 -1.41
CA GLN A 23 -32.97 7.40 -1.95
C GLN A 23 -33.01 8.07 -3.34
N GLY A 24 -32.10 9.04 -3.57
CA GLY A 24 -32.15 9.89 -4.78
C GLY A 24 -33.33 10.88 -4.82
N GLY A 25 -34.20 10.83 -3.82
CA GLY A 25 -35.39 11.69 -3.75
C GLY A 25 -35.06 13.16 -3.44
N LYS A 26 -35.95 14.05 -3.88
CA LYS A 26 -35.81 15.49 -3.68
C LYS A 26 -36.19 15.89 -2.27
N LEU A 27 -35.33 16.70 -1.63
CA LEU A 27 -35.62 17.28 -0.32
C LEU A 27 -36.63 18.45 -0.42
N PRO A 28 -37.31 18.77 0.72
CA PRO A 28 -38.09 20.02 0.79
C PRO A 28 -37.23 21.22 0.43
N THR A 29 -37.84 22.18 -0.24
CA THR A 29 -37.13 23.38 -0.70
C THR A 29 -36.66 24.27 0.45
N VAL A 30 -35.63 25.07 0.19
CA VAL A 30 -35.14 26.07 1.17
C VAL A 30 -36.26 26.99 1.66
N ARG A 31 -37.25 27.29 0.80
CA ARG A 31 -38.37 28.16 1.15
C ARG A 31 -39.36 27.46 2.07
N GLU A 32 -39.73 26.23 1.77
CA GLU A 32 -40.63 25.42 2.62
C GLU A 32 -40.07 25.20 4.02
N LEU A 33 -38.77 24.89 4.12
CA LEU A 33 -38.12 24.71 5.44
C LEU A 33 -37.96 26.05 6.18
N ALA A 34 -37.68 27.15 5.50
CA ALA A 34 -37.62 28.48 6.12
C ALA A 34 -38.96 28.88 6.71
N ASP A 35 -40.04 28.66 5.98
CA ASP A 35 -41.43 28.93 6.41
C ASP A 35 -41.83 28.02 7.57
N LYS A 36 -41.57 26.71 7.50
CA LYS A 36 -41.87 25.70 8.54
C LYS A 36 -41.18 25.99 9.87
N PHE A 37 -39.87 26.30 9.81
CA PHE A 37 -39.06 26.56 11.02
C PHE A 37 -39.01 28.03 11.43
N LYS A 38 -39.76 28.90 10.75
CA LYS A 38 -39.79 30.35 10.99
C LYS A 38 -38.36 30.93 11.14
N CYS A 39 -37.51 30.68 10.13
CA CYS A 39 -36.14 31.09 10.12
C CYS A 39 -35.74 31.70 8.76
N SER A 40 -34.55 32.28 8.70
CA SER A 40 -34.02 32.83 7.45
C SER A 40 -33.61 31.72 6.47
N LYS A 41 -33.66 32.00 5.19
CA LYS A 41 -33.15 31.10 4.14
C LYS A 41 -31.66 30.73 4.37
N SER A 42 -30.86 31.67 4.91
CA SER A 42 -29.46 31.42 5.24
C SER A 42 -29.29 30.36 6.32
N THR A 43 -30.21 30.26 7.29
CA THR A 43 -30.22 29.21 8.31
C THR A 43 -30.46 27.85 7.71
N VAL A 44 -31.39 27.72 6.75
CA VAL A 44 -31.66 26.47 6.03
C VAL A 44 -30.48 26.09 5.15
N LEU A 45 -29.89 27.04 4.42
CA LEU A 45 -28.71 26.81 3.57
C LEU A 45 -27.50 26.34 4.40
N ARG A 46 -27.36 26.84 5.63
CA ARG A 46 -26.34 26.36 6.57
C ARG A 46 -26.57 24.90 6.93
N ALA A 47 -27.82 24.53 7.28
CA ALA A 47 -28.15 23.13 7.56
C ALA A 47 -27.89 22.22 6.35
N PHE A 48 -28.24 22.66 5.16
CA PHE A 48 -27.97 21.92 3.93
C PHE A 48 -26.46 21.79 3.65
N LYS A 49 -25.69 22.84 3.88
CA LYS A 49 -24.22 22.81 3.72
C LYS A 49 -23.56 21.82 4.67
N GLU A 50 -24.05 21.72 5.91
CA GLU A 50 -23.57 20.70 6.85
C GLU A 50 -23.96 19.28 6.39
N LEU A 51 -25.20 19.07 5.93
CA LEU A 51 -25.64 17.78 5.39
C LEU A 51 -24.91 17.38 4.09
N GLU A 52 -24.57 18.37 3.22
CA GLU A 52 -23.70 18.14 2.07
C GLU A 52 -22.28 17.79 2.51
N GLY A 53 -21.75 18.45 3.54
CA GLY A 53 -20.46 18.16 4.15
C GLY A 53 -20.40 16.75 4.79
N GLU A 54 -21.55 16.26 5.25
CA GLU A 54 -21.71 14.86 5.74
C GLU A 54 -22.03 13.88 4.60
N HIS A 55 -22.03 14.31 3.34
CA HIS A 55 -22.39 13.50 2.15
C HIS A 55 -23.77 12.82 2.26
N LYS A 56 -24.70 13.40 3.00
CA LYS A 56 -26.08 12.91 3.10
C LYS A 56 -26.96 13.40 1.95
N ILE A 57 -26.68 14.62 1.46
CA ILE A 57 -27.42 15.25 0.38
C ILE A 57 -26.45 15.86 -0.65
N TYR A 58 -26.96 16.15 -1.84
CA TYR A 58 -26.24 16.90 -2.88
C TYR A 58 -27.17 17.91 -3.56
N SER A 59 -26.58 18.99 -4.09
CA SER A 59 -27.34 20.02 -4.82
C SER A 59 -27.25 19.83 -6.33
N ILE A 60 -28.38 20.05 -7.02
CA ILE A 60 -28.43 20.19 -8.47
C ILE A 60 -28.78 21.65 -8.79
N PRO A 61 -27.93 22.37 -9.52
CA PRO A 61 -28.18 23.77 -9.90
C PRO A 61 -29.54 23.95 -10.56
N LYS A 62 -30.33 24.91 -10.07
CA LYS A 62 -31.70 25.22 -10.51
C LYS A 62 -32.76 24.13 -10.24
N SER A 63 -32.41 23.01 -9.65
CA SER A 63 -33.32 21.91 -9.36
C SER A 63 -33.58 21.73 -7.86
N GLY A 64 -32.58 21.89 -7.00
CA GLY A 64 -32.72 21.78 -5.54
C GLY A 64 -31.76 20.78 -4.93
N TYR A 65 -32.09 20.31 -3.72
CA TYR A 65 -31.31 19.36 -2.96
C TYR A 65 -31.93 17.96 -3.00
N TYR A 66 -31.06 16.96 -3.04
CA TYR A 66 -31.45 15.54 -3.20
C TYR A 66 -30.73 14.70 -2.16
N LEU A 67 -31.39 13.65 -1.67
CA LEU A 67 -30.77 12.64 -0.81
C LEU A 67 -29.73 11.87 -1.64
N VAL A 68 -28.52 11.73 -1.10
CA VAL A 68 -27.52 10.87 -1.73
C VAL A 68 -28.03 9.45 -1.72
N ASP A 69 -28.05 8.84 -2.90
CA ASP A 69 -28.33 7.42 -3.02
C ASP A 69 -27.17 6.66 -2.35
N LYS A 70 -27.40 6.25 -1.10
CA LYS A 70 -26.51 5.28 -0.48
C LYS A 70 -26.72 3.98 -1.24
N ALA A 71 -25.88 3.71 -2.22
CA ALA A 71 -25.72 2.36 -2.69
C ALA A 71 -25.49 1.48 -1.44
N GLN A 72 -26.54 0.78 -1.04
CA GLN A 72 -26.62 -0.25 -0.02
C GLN A 72 -25.35 -0.47 0.82
N ASP A 73 -25.07 0.41 1.77
CA ASP A 73 -24.07 0.14 2.83
C ASP A 73 -24.69 -0.63 4.03
N ASP A 74 -26.00 -0.93 3.99
CA ASP A 74 -26.72 -1.74 4.97
C ASP A 74 -27.01 -3.17 4.47
N ILE A 75 -26.15 -3.72 3.64
CA ILE A 75 -25.98 -5.17 3.71
C ILE A 75 -25.28 -5.39 5.05
N VAL A 76 -25.93 -6.07 5.98
CA VAL A 76 -25.26 -6.87 7.02
C VAL A 76 -24.34 -7.81 6.24
N GLN A 77 -23.20 -7.31 5.79
CA GLN A 77 -22.13 -8.13 5.28
C GLN A 77 -21.70 -8.92 6.48
N ASN A 78 -22.01 -10.21 6.47
CA ASN A 78 -21.19 -11.16 7.17
C ASN A 78 -19.77 -10.76 6.86
N LYS A 79 -19.11 -10.14 7.84
CA LYS A 79 -17.87 -9.40 7.59
C LYS A 79 -16.75 -10.41 7.38
N ILE A 80 -16.54 -10.79 6.11
CA ILE A 80 -15.49 -11.72 5.73
C ILE A 80 -14.16 -11.17 6.22
N ILE A 81 -13.50 -11.93 7.08
CA ILE A 81 -12.16 -11.61 7.58
C ILE A 81 -11.15 -11.99 6.51
N ASN A 82 -10.48 -11.02 5.91
CA ASN A 82 -9.59 -11.28 4.77
C ASN A 82 -8.14 -10.93 5.07
N PHE A 83 -7.32 -11.94 5.40
CA PHE A 83 -5.88 -11.82 5.63
C PHE A 83 -5.04 -11.70 4.35
N SER A 84 -5.64 -11.81 3.17
CA SER A 84 -4.91 -11.70 1.90
C SER A 84 -4.74 -10.24 1.43
N GLN A 85 -5.64 -9.35 1.85
CA GLN A 85 -5.71 -7.96 1.39
C GLN A 85 -4.61 -7.10 2.01
N VAL A 86 -3.82 -6.46 1.15
CA VAL A 86 -2.78 -5.49 1.55
C VAL A 86 -3.30 -4.08 1.28
N LEU A 87 -4.27 -3.67 2.09
CA LEU A 87 -4.94 -2.36 2.01
C LEU A 87 -4.86 -1.64 3.36
N PRO A 88 -4.81 -0.30 3.40
CA PRO A 88 -5.03 0.43 4.63
C PRO A 88 -6.43 0.13 5.21
N HIS A 89 -6.56 0.22 6.53
CA HIS A 89 -7.87 0.14 7.15
C HIS A 89 -8.74 1.32 6.72
N GLU A 90 -10.02 1.10 6.47
CA GLU A 90 -10.97 2.11 5.98
C GLU A 90 -10.94 3.41 6.81
N LYS A 91 -10.90 3.30 8.14
CA LYS A 91 -10.80 4.44 9.07
C LYS A 91 -9.52 5.29 8.90
N LEU A 92 -8.51 4.77 8.22
CA LEU A 92 -7.27 5.51 7.90
C LEU A 92 -7.36 6.24 6.56
N LEU A 93 -8.34 5.95 5.71
CA LEU A 93 -8.44 6.61 4.41
C LEU A 93 -8.81 8.08 4.57
N PRO A 94 -7.95 9.03 4.14
CA PRO A 94 -8.12 10.46 4.39
C PRO A 94 -8.96 11.11 3.28
N TYR A 95 -10.14 10.55 2.97
CA TYR A 95 -10.93 10.97 1.80
C TYR A 95 -11.36 12.44 1.86
N ARG A 96 -11.68 12.98 3.04
CA ARG A 96 -12.10 14.39 3.19
C ARG A 96 -10.95 15.36 2.94
N GLU A 97 -9.81 15.10 3.59
CA GLU A 97 -8.61 15.92 3.43
C GLU A 97 -8.08 15.83 1.99
N PHE A 98 -8.13 14.63 1.40
CA PHE A 98 -7.66 14.45 0.04
C PHE A 98 -8.58 15.09 -1.00
N ASN A 99 -9.90 15.06 -0.79
CA ASN A 99 -10.87 15.79 -1.62
C ASN A 99 -10.58 17.30 -1.63
N HIS A 100 -10.25 17.88 -0.45
CA HIS A 100 -9.79 19.27 -0.39
C HIS A 100 -8.55 19.52 -1.26
N CYS A 101 -7.56 18.61 -1.22
CA CYS A 101 -6.36 18.71 -2.04
C CYS A 101 -6.65 18.57 -3.54
N ILE A 102 -7.59 17.72 -3.94
CA ILE A 102 -8.06 17.60 -5.34
C ILE A 102 -8.66 18.93 -5.81
N ASN A 103 -9.59 19.52 -5.07
CA ASN A 103 -10.22 20.78 -5.40
C ASN A 103 -9.16 21.90 -5.51
N ARG A 104 -8.23 21.93 -4.57
CA ARG A 104 -7.14 22.92 -4.59
C ARG A 104 -6.20 22.73 -5.78
N ALA A 105 -5.91 21.48 -6.16
CA ALA A 105 -5.12 21.17 -7.35
C ALA A 105 -5.81 21.70 -8.62
N VAL A 106 -7.13 21.52 -8.73
CA VAL A 106 -7.92 22.07 -9.85
C VAL A 106 -7.79 23.60 -9.92
N GLU A 107 -7.88 24.30 -8.80
CA GLU A 107 -7.74 25.76 -8.74
C GLU A 107 -6.33 26.24 -9.13
N ILE A 108 -5.28 25.53 -8.72
CA ILE A 108 -3.88 25.90 -8.98
C ILE A 108 -3.48 25.60 -10.42
N TYR A 109 -3.71 24.35 -10.85
CA TYR A 109 -3.19 23.86 -12.13
C TYR A 109 -4.09 24.16 -13.33
N LYS A 110 -5.39 24.45 -13.09
CA LYS A 110 -6.34 24.91 -14.12
C LYS A 110 -6.24 24.10 -15.44
N SER A 111 -5.94 24.79 -16.53
CA SER A 111 -5.87 24.19 -17.87
C SER A 111 -4.74 23.13 -18.01
N SER A 112 -3.67 23.22 -17.23
CA SER A 112 -2.58 22.24 -17.30
C SER A 112 -3.00 20.82 -16.85
N LEU A 113 -4.11 20.69 -16.10
CA LEU A 113 -4.70 19.38 -15.80
C LEU A 113 -5.28 18.65 -17.00
N PHE A 114 -5.58 19.39 -18.08
CA PHE A 114 -6.23 18.90 -19.30
C PHE A 114 -5.26 18.73 -20.46
N THR A 115 -3.97 18.91 -20.20
CA THR A 115 -2.90 18.75 -21.18
C THR A 115 -1.93 17.65 -20.77
N TYR A 116 -1.10 17.21 -21.70
CA TYR A 116 -0.02 16.26 -21.35
C TYR A 116 1.01 16.96 -20.46
N GLY A 117 1.30 16.33 -19.31
CA GLY A 117 2.30 16.82 -18.36
C GLY A 117 3.74 16.45 -18.75
N GLU A 118 4.67 16.79 -17.87
CA GLU A 118 6.07 16.42 -18.02
C GLU A 118 6.27 14.89 -17.97
N LYS A 119 7.21 14.38 -18.75
CA LYS A 119 7.48 12.94 -18.88
C LYS A 119 7.95 12.31 -17.55
N ALA A 120 8.74 13.04 -16.78
CA ALA A 120 9.22 12.62 -15.48
C ALA A 120 8.17 12.81 -14.37
N GLY A 121 7.06 13.48 -14.66
CA GLY A 121 6.04 13.89 -13.70
C GLY A 121 6.19 15.35 -13.29
N LEU A 122 5.17 15.88 -12.61
CA LEU A 122 5.04 17.28 -12.23
C LEU A 122 6.26 17.75 -11.43
N LEU A 123 6.96 18.80 -11.92
CA LEU A 123 8.18 19.32 -11.30
C LEU A 123 7.94 19.73 -9.84
N SER A 124 6.87 20.46 -9.57
CA SER A 124 6.53 20.90 -8.21
C SER A 124 6.30 19.73 -7.23
N LEU A 125 5.75 18.61 -7.70
CA LEU A 125 5.68 17.39 -6.87
C LEU A 125 7.08 16.81 -6.64
N ARG A 126 7.94 16.72 -7.67
CA ARG A 126 9.30 16.19 -7.55
C ARG A 126 10.14 17.00 -6.56
N GLU A 127 10.05 18.33 -6.59
CA GLU A 127 10.69 19.25 -5.63
C GLU A 127 10.21 18.99 -4.17
N VAL A 128 8.91 18.77 -3.99
CA VAL A 128 8.35 18.42 -2.66
C VAL A 128 8.85 17.05 -2.21
N LEU A 129 8.96 16.11 -3.14
CA LEU A 129 9.44 14.76 -2.85
C LEU A 129 10.92 14.72 -2.44
N VAL A 130 11.78 15.60 -2.95
CA VAL A 130 13.18 15.72 -2.49
C VAL A 130 13.22 15.91 -0.97
N LYS A 131 12.45 16.85 -0.43
CA LYS A 131 12.38 17.09 1.01
C LYS A 131 11.75 15.90 1.77
N HIS A 132 10.71 15.34 1.22
CA HIS A 132 10.01 14.19 1.81
C HIS A 132 10.93 12.95 1.89
N PHE A 133 11.73 12.68 0.86
CA PHE A 133 12.69 11.58 0.83
C PHE A 133 13.87 11.83 1.77
N ALA A 134 14.35 13.06 1.89
CA ALA A 134 15.40 13.40 2.83
C ALA A 134 15.01 13.11 4.30
N GLU A 135 13.72 13.29 4.68
CA GLU A 135 13.21 12.87 5.99
C GLU A 135 13.30 11.34 6.22
N GLN A 136 13.36 10.57 5.13
CA GLN A 136 13.52 9.10 5.15
C GLN A 136 14.95 8.65 4.89
N GLN A 137 15.91 9.58 4.89
CA GLN A 137 17.34 9.36 4.62
C GLN A 137 17.59 8.83 3.20
N VAL A 138 16.78 9.27 2.24
CA VAL A 138 16.99 9.08 0.82
C VAL A 138 17.30 10.44 0.22
N PHE A 139 18.56 10.66 -0.14
CA PHE A 139 19.04 11.94 -0.67
C PHE A 139 19.07 11.87 -2.19
N THR A 140 18.40 12.81 -2.83
CA THR A 140 18.21 12.85 -4.28
C THR A 140 17.91 14.27 -4.74
N SER A 141 17.93 14.51 -6.04
CA SER A 141 17.47 15.74 -6.67
C SER A 141 16.10 15.54 -7.36
N GLU A 142 15.40 16.61 -7.66
CA GLU A 142 14.14 16.57 -8.43
C GLU A 142 14.36 15.98 -9.82
N ASP A 143 15.55 16.13 -10.38
CA ASP A 143 15.88 15.60 -11.69
C ASP A 143 16.01 14.07 -11.71
N ASP A 144 16.39 13.45 -10.60
CA ASP A 144 16.54 12.00 -10.49
C ASP A 144 15.19 11.29 -10.24
N ILE A 145 14.14 12.04 -9.88
CA ILE A 145 12.83 11.48 -9.54
C ILE A 145 11.97 11.35 -10.79
N VAL A 146 11.45 10.15 -11.05
CA VAL A 146 10.43 9.89 -12.08
C VAL A 146 9.16 9.37 -11.42
N ILE A 147 8.05 10.08 -11.66
CA ILE A 147 6.72 9.68 -11.16
C ILE A 147 6.15 8.60 -12.06
N THR A 148 5.60 7.55 -11.43
CA THR A 148 5.02 6.40 -12.12
C THR A 148 3.57 6.15 -11.67
N THR A 149 2.82 5.40 -12.46
CA THR A 149 1.45 4.95 -12.13
C THR A 149 1.51 3.77 -11.16
N GLY A 150 1.98 4.08 -9.92
CA GLY A 150 2.35 3.13 -8.89
C GLY A 150 3.72 2.48 -9.13
N SER A 151 4.30 1.90 -8.07
CA SER A 151 5.61 1.21 -8.15
C SER A 151 5.63 0.05 -9.16
N GLN A 152 4.48 -0.59 -9.41
CA GLN A 152 4.37 -1.69 -10.38
C GLN A 152 4.77 -1.28 -11.79
N GLN A 153 4.41 -0.08 -12.24
CA GLN A 153 4.85 0.42 -13.54
C GLN A 153 6.37 0.61 -13.55
N GLY A 154 6.93 1.19 -12.49
CA GLY A 154 8.38 1.36 -12.36
C GLY A 154 9.12 0.03 -12.44
N LEU A 155 8.69 -0.97 -11.67
CA LEU A 155 9.26 -2.32 -11.67
C LEU A 155 9.13 -3.00 -13.04
N SER A 156 7.99 -2.85 -13.72
CA SER A 156 7.77 -3.41 -15.06
C SER A 156 8.73 -2.80 -16.09
N ILE A 157 8.97 -1.49 -16.03
CA ILE A 157 9.90 -0.80 -16.91
C ILE A 157 11.32 -1.28 -16.64
N LEU A 158 11.78 -1.29 -15.38
CA LEU A 158 13.11 -1.75 -14.97
C LEU A 158 13.39 -3.20 -15.40
N THR A 159 12.37 -4.06 -15.31
CA THR A 159 12.49 -5.46 -15.72
C THR A 159 12.80 -5.57 -17.22
N ARG A 160 12.18 -4.75 -18.07
CA ARG A 160 12.24 -4.84 -19.54
C ARG A 160 13.36 -4.03 -20.17
N MET A 161 13.66 -2.86 -19.63
CA MET A 161 14.64 -1.94 -20.23
C MET A 161 16.06 -2.48 -20.17
N ARG A 162 16.92 -1.96 -21.03
CA ARG A 162 18.37 -2.22 -20.97
C ARG A 162 19.02 -1.39 -19.89
N PHE A 163 20.05 -1.95 -19.28
CA PHE A 163 20.88 -1.28 -18.28
C PHE A 163 22.28 -1.01 -18.83
N PRO A 164 23.01 -0.01 -18.30
CA PRO A 164 24.35 0.32 -18.78
C PRO A 164 25.37 -0.82 -18.67
N ASN A 165 25.18 -1.75 -17.72
CA ASN A 165 26.04 -2.93 -17.58
C ASN A 165 25.80 -4.01 -18.64
N ASN A 166 24.81 -3.86 -19.55
CA ASN A 166 24.46 -4.76 -20.63
C ASN A 166 24.13 -6.21 -20.22
N LYS A 167 23.96 -6.47 -18.93
CA LYS A 167 23.61 -7.79 -18.40
C LYS A 167 22.10 -8.02 -18.50
N THR A 168 21.66 -9.28 -18.43
CA THR A 168 20.27 -9.65 -18.75
C THR A 168 19.53 -10.39 -17.66
N THR A 169 20.23 -11.07 -16.78
CA THR A 169 19.63 -11.89 -15.71
C THR A 169 19.24 -11.04 -14.51
N ILE A 170 18.09 -11.32 -13.90
CA ILE A 170 17.63 -10.66 -12.69
C ILE A 170 17.85 -11.60 -11.49
N LEU A 171 18.45 -11.08 -10.43
CA LEU A 171 18.53 -11.79 -9.16
C LEU A 171 17.35 -11.39 -8.27
N LEU A 172 16.65 -12.37 -7.71
CA LEU A 172 15.50 -12.20 -6.83
C LEU A 172 15.73 -12.90 -5.49
N GLU A 173 15.26 -12.29 -4.40
CA GLU A 173 15.15 -12.99 -3.12
C GLU A 173 14.13 -14.13 -3.20
N GLN A 174 14.33 -15.21 -2.44
CA GLN A 174 13.42 -16.35 -2.35
C GLN A 174 13.06 -16.61 -0.89
N PRO A 175 11.80 -16.36 -0.46
CA PRO A 175 10.68 -15.84 -1.23
C PRO A 175 10.78 -14.33 -1.50
N THR A 176 9.99 -13.80 -2.46
CA THR A 176 9.87 -12.36 -2.71
C THR A 176 8.48 -11.96 -3.23
N TYR A 177 8.32 -10.70 -3.62
CA TYR A 177 7.07 -10.17 -4.14
C TYR A 177 6.66 -10.85 -5.45
N LYS A 178 5.52 -11.54 -5.45
CA LYS A 178 5.00 -12.35 -6.57
C LYS A 178 5.02 -11.66 -7.94
N LEU A 179 4.83 -10.33 -7.96
CA LEU A 179 4.81 -9.58 -9.22
C LEU A 179 6.15 -9.67 -9.95
N MET A 180 7.27 -9.70 -9.24
CA MET A 180 8.60 -9.74 -9.89
C MET A 180 8.81 -11.06 -10.65
N HIS A 181 8.38 -12.18 -10.09
CA HIS A 181 8.39 -13.46 -10.81
C HIS A 181 7.55 -13.38 -12.08
N LYS A 182 6.29 -12.92 -11.95
CA LYS A 182 5.40 -12.80 -13.11
C LYS A 182 5.90 -11.83 -14.17
N LEU A 183 6.51 -10.72 -13.79
CA LEU A 183 7.10 -9.78 -14.73
C LEU A 183 8.28 -10.41 -15.49
N ALA A 184 9.13 -11.17 -14.82
CA ALA A 184 10.24 -11.87 -15.45
C ALA A 184 9.73 -12.97 -16.41
N GLU A 185 8.77 -13.80 -15.98
CA GLU A 185 8.14 -14.84 -16.79
C GLU A 185 7.50 -14.29 -18.06
N ILE A 186 6.59 -13.31 -17.93
CA ILE A 186 5.86 -12.74 -19.08
C ILE A 186 6.81 -12.06 -20.09
N ASN A 187 7.92 -11.52 -19.63
CA ASN A 187 8.89 -10.85 -20.50
C ASN A 187 10.04 -11.78 -20.94
N ASN A 188 10.00 -13.06 -20.61
CA ASN A 188 11.04 -14.05 -20.92
C ASN A 188 12.44 -13.60 -20.44
N ILE A 189 12.51 -13.05 -19.23
CA ILE A 189 13.76 -12.60 -18.60
C ILE A 189 14.28 -13.72 -17.70
N ASN A 190 15.56 -14.04 -17.87
CA ASN A 190 16.23 -14.98 -17.00
C ASN A 190 16.25 -14.47 -15.56
N MET A 191 15.91 -15.35 -14.61
CA MET A 191 15.93 -15.02 -13.20
C MET A 191 16.63 -16.10 -12.40
N ILE A 192 17.38 -15.67 -11.39
CA ILE A 192 18.04 -16.52 -10.41
C ILE A 192 17.50 -16.15 -9.03
N GLY A 193 17.34 -17.13 -8.16
CA GLY A 193 16.90 -16.92 -6.78
C GLY A 193 18.05 -17.02 -5.80
N ILE A 194 18.06 -16.16 -4.78
CA ILE A 194 18.89 -16.31 -3.58
C ILE A 194 17.99 -16.49 -2.36
N LYS A 195 18.28 -17.49 -1.55
CA LYS A 195 17.48 -17.81 -0.36
C LYS A 195 17.50 -16.65 0.64
N ARG A 196 16.31 -16.26 1.10
CA ARG A 196 16.14 -15.29 2.17
C ARG A 196 15.26 -15.88 3.27
N ASP A 197 15.75 -15.83 4.49
CA ASP A 197 15.02 -16.22 5.68
C ASP A 197 14.85 -15.04 6.65
N ARG A 198 14.48 -15.30 7.90
CA ARG A 198 14.34 -14.28 8.95
C ARG A 198 15.68 -13.59 9.32
N HIS A 199 16.81 -14.21 9.03
CA HIS A 199 18.15 -13.67 9.31
C HIS A 199 18.73 -12.86 8.15
N GLY A 200 18.17 -13.01 6.96
CA GLY A 200 18.60 -12.31 5.75
C GLY A 200 18.98 -13.28 4.62
N ILE A 201 19.98 -12.91 3.85
CA ILE A 201 20.57 -13.72 2.75
C ILE A 201 22.00 -14.12 3.13
N ASP A 202 22.50 -15.19 2.51
CA ASP A 202 23.93 -15.53 2.59
C ASP A 202 24.72 -14.61 1.67
N LEU A 203 25.62 -13.82 2.27
CA LEU A 203 26.44 -12.84 1.54
C LEU A 203 27.57 -13.49 0.75
N ILE A 204 28.00 -14.71 1.13
CA ILE A 204 28.99 -15.48 0.38
C ILE A 204 28.33 -16.00 -0.90
N GLU A 205 27.14 -16.58 -0.78
CA GLU A 205 26.34 -17.00 -1.93
C GLU A 205 26.02 -15.83 -2.86
N LEU A 206 25.66 -14.64 -2.30
CA LEU A 206 25.42 -13.44 -3.10
C LEU A 206 26.67 -13.04 -3.92
N GLU A 207 27.85 -13.04 -3.30
CA GLU A 207 29.10 -12.72 -3.98
C GLU A 207 29.40 -13.72 -5.11
N GLU A 208 29.22 -15.02 -4.87
CA GLU A 208 29.45 -16.06 -5.87
C GLU A 208 28.47 -15.92 -7.07
N ILE A 209 27.21 -15.58 -6.82
CA ILE A 209 26.22 -15.33 -7.88
C ILE A 209 26.65 -14.09 -8.70
N PHE A 210 26.99 -12.98 -8.05
CA PHE A 210 27.42 -11.76 -8.74
C PHE A 210 28.70 -11.96 -9.58
N LYS A 211 29.57 -12.85 -9.14
CA LYS A 211 30.83 -13.17 -9.85
C LYS A 211 30.63 -14.08 -11.06
N LYS A 212 29.70 -15.03 -10.98
CA LYS A 212 29.52 -16.08 -11.98
C LYS A 212 28.47 -15.73 -13.03
N GLU A 213 27.47 -14.95 -12.65
CA GLU A 213 26.27 -14.73 -13.46
C GLU A 213 26.21 -13.29 -14.00
N GLU A 214 25.61 -13.14 -15.18
CA GLU A 214 25.39 -11.85 -15.84
C GLU A 214 24.20 -11.10 -15.21
N ILE A 215 24.34 -10.72 -13.92
CA ILE A 215 23.25 -10.09 -13.17
C ILE A 215 23.07 -8.62 -13.56
N LYS A 216 21.95 -8.31 -14.19
CA LYS A 216 21.52 -6.96 -14.55
C LYS A 216 21.24 -6.11 -13.31
N PHE A 217 20.39 -6.65 -12.45
CA PHE A 217 20.11 -6.07 -11.14
C PHE A 217 19.69 -7.14 -10.12
N PHE A 218 19.93 -6.83 -8.86
CA PHE A 218 19.36 -7.52 -7.70
C PHE A 218 18.14 -6.76 -7.20
N TYR A 219 16.96 -7.39 -7.29
CA TYR A 219 15.72 -6.85 -6.70
C TYR A 219 15.60 -7.31 -5.26
N THR A 220 15.47 -6.35 -4.35
CA THR A 220 15.37 -6.62 -2.91
C THR A 220 14.37 -5.71 -2.23
N ILE A 221 13.74 -6.23 -1.15
CA ILE A 221 12.89 -5.47 -0.25
C ILE A 221 13.57 -5.41 1.12
N PRO A 222 14.48 -4.44 1.36
CA PRO A 222 15.36 -4.47 2.52
C PRO A 222 14.68 -4.13 3.84
N ARG A 223 13.49 -3.48 3.80
CA ARG A 223 12.67 -3.14 4.95
C ARG A 223 11.25 -3.68 4.76
N PHE A 224 10.67 -4.27 5.82
CA PHE A 224 9.31 -4.84 5.76
C PHE A 224 9.13 -5.85 4.62
N HIS A 225 10.07 -6.74 4.49
CA HIS A 225 10.10 -7.69 3.38
C HIS A 225 8.74 -8.36 3.12
N ASN A 226 8.34 -8.42 1.87
CA ASN A 226 7.14 -9.14 1.44
C ASN A 226 7.56 -10.44 0.75
N PRO A 227 7.32 -11.62 1.40
CA PRO A 227 6.29 -11.88 2.40
C PRO A 227 6.75 -11.94 3.87
N LEU A 228 8.04 -12.02 4.18
CA LEU A 228 8.55 -12.41 5.50
C LEU A 228 8.34 -11.36 6.61
N GLY A 229 8.14 -10.08 6.28
CA GLY A 229 8.05 -8.99 7.25
C GLY A 229 9.40 -8.57 7.87
N THR A 230 10.51 -9.20 7.51
CA THR A 230 11.86 -8.95 8.03
C THR A 230 12.49 -7.68 7.46
N SER A 231 13.59 -7.23 8.09
CA SER A 231 14.42 -6.14 7.56
C SER A 231 15.89 -6.51 7.69
N TYR A 232 16.71 -6.14 6.71
CA TYR A 232 18.14 -6.31 6.79
C TYR A 232 18.75 -5.43 7.88
N ASN A 233 19.80 -5.92 8.51
CA ASN A 233 20.66 -5.10 9.36
C ASN A 233 21.56 -4.19 8.53
N GLU A 234 22.25 -3.27 9.21
CA GLU A 234 23.10 -2.27 8.55
C GLU A 234 24.30 -2.90 7.83
N SER A 235 24.96 -3.87 8.45
CA SER A 235 26.14 -4.54 7.87
C SER A 235 25.79 -5.28 6.57
N THR A 236 24.65 -5.97 6.55
CA THR A 236 24.13 -6.64 5.35
C THR A 236 23.90 -5.64 4.20
N LYS A 237 23.27 -4.49 4.48
CA LYS A 237 23.00 -3.46 3.46
C LYS A 237 24.29 -2.89 2.88
N LYS A 238 25.26 -2.55 3.74
CA LYS A 238 26.58 -2.06 3.31
C LYS A 238 27.29 -3.08 2.42
N LYS A 239 27.28 -4.35 2.82
CA LYS A 239 27.93 -5.42 2.05
C LYS A 239 27.24 -5.66 0.69
N ILE A 240 25.93 -5.58 0.62
CA ILE A 240 25.19 -5.66 -0.66
C ILE A 240 25.66 -4.55 -1.62
N VAL A 241 25.76 -3.29 -1.14
CA VAL A 241 26.25 -2.17 -1.97
C VAL A 241 27.69 -2.37 -2.40
N GLU A 242 28.56 -2.81 -1.48
CA GLU A 242 29.97 -3.11 -1.79
C GLU A 242 30.09 -4.15 -2.92
N LEU A 243 29.35 -5.26 -2.80
CA LEU A 243 29.34 -6.33 -3.81
C LEU A 243 28.76 -5.86 -5.15
N ALA A 244 27.68 -5.09 -5.12
CA ALA A 244 27.08 -4.52 -6.32
C ALA A 244 28.06 -3.63 -7.08
N ASN A 245 28.82 -2.78 -6.37
CA ASN A 245 29.88 -1.97 -6.97
C ASN A 245 31.01 -2.82 -7.54
N LYS A 246 31.47 -3.83 -6.80
CA LYS A 246 32.59 -4.70 -7.19
C LYS A 246 32.31 -5.47 -8.48
N TYR A 247 31.07 -5.93 -8.68
CA TYR A 247 30.69 -6.81 -9.77
C TYR A 247 29.82 -6.13 -10.83
N ASP A 248 29.70 -4.81 -10.83
CA ASP A 248 28.90 -4.03 -11.78
C ASP A 248 27.45 -4.53 -11.86
N VAL A 249 26.80 -4.64 -10.71
CA VAL A 249 25.38 -5.03 -10.57
C VAL A 249 24.61 -3.82 -10.07
N TYR A 250 23.40 -3.60 -10.60
CA TYR A 250 22.48 -2.62 -10.04
C TYR A 250 21.64 -3.23 -8.92
N ILE A 251 21.16 -2.42 -8.00
CA ILE A 251 20.21 -2.81 -6.95
C ILE A 251 18.90 -2.10 -7.22
N VAL A 252 17.80 -2.84 -7.26
CA VAL A 252 16.45 -2.29 -7.27
C VAL A 252 15.86 -2.47 -5.89
N GLU A 253 15.92 -1.40 -5.09
CA GLU A 253 15.39 -1.35 -3.74
C GLU A 253 13.90 -0.99 -3.76
N ASP A 254 13.00 -1.94 -3.47
CA ASP A 254 11.57 -1.69 -3.31
C ASP A 254 11.24 -1.36 -1.85
N ASP A 255 11.08 -0.07 -1.56
CA ASP A 255 10.83 0.44 -0.22
C ASP A 255 9.40 0.94 -0.05
N TYR A 256 8.45 0.06 -0.34
CA TYR A 256 7.02 0.35 -0.39
C TYR A 256 6.38 0.76 0.95
N LEU A 257 7.04 0.46 2.08
CA LEU A 257 6.57 0.78 3.43
C LEU A 257 7.49 1.71 4.22
N ALA A 258 8.42 2.41 3.58
CA ALA A 258 9.33 3.34 4.24
C ALA A 258 8.65 4.29 5.22
N ASP A 259 7.47 4.82 4.83
CA ASP A 259 6.72 5.80 5.63
C ASP A 259 6.33 5.28 7.02
N ILE A 260 6.07 3.98 7.18
CA ILE A 260 5.63 3.41 8.46
C ILE A 260 6.79 2.95 9.35
N GLU A 261 8.04 3.08 8.91
CA GLU A 261 9.22 2.75 9.75
C GLU A 261 9.26 3.65 11.00
N ILE A 262 9.43 3.03 12.15
CA ILE A 262 9.47 3.71 13.45
C ILE A 262 10.91 3.94 13.90
N LYS A 263 11.80 3.00 13.56
CA LYS A 263 13.22 3.02 13.98
C LYS A 263 14.02 3.86 13.01
N LYS A 264 14.44 5.05 13.43
CA LYS A 264 15.29 5.95 12.61
C LYS A 264 16.62 5.34 12.19
N SER A 265 17.11 4.34 12.90
CA SER A 265 18.34 3.60 12.57
C SER A 265 18.17 2.60 11.42
N ARG A 266 16.94 2.31 10.99
CA ARG A 266 16.70 1.40 9.85
C ARG A 266 16.75 2.17 8.54
N LEU A 267 17.96 2.51 8.11
CA LEU A 267 18.21 3.25 6.88
C LEU A 267 17.94 2.39 5.63
N PRO A 268 17.58 2.99 4.48
CA PRO A 268 17.48 2.27 3.21
C PRO A 268 18.85 1.83 2.70
N ILE A 269 18.92 0.95 1.70
CA ILE A 269 20.17 0.59 1.00
C ILE A 269 20.72 1.82 0.26
N HIS A 270 19.84 2.60 -0.36
CA HIS A 270 20.16 3.84 -1.07
C HIS A 270 20.99 4.82 -0.24
N TYR A 271 20.86 4.83 1.09
CA TYR A 271 21.66 5.67 1.98
C TYR A 271 23.17 5.36 1.91
N TYR A 272 23.53 4.12 1.62
CA TYR A 272 24.93 3.65 1.56
C TYR A 272 25.53 3.71 0.17
N ASP A 273 24.73 4.06 -0.84
CA ASP A 273 25.17 4.12 -2.23
C ASP A 273 25.90 5.44 -2.50
N VAL A 274 27.16 5.32 -2.95
CA VAL A 274 28.01 6.46 -3.34
C VAL A 274 28.44 6.38 -4.81
N ASN A 275 28.00 5.35 -5.53
CA ASN A 275 28.39 5.07 -6.91
C ASN A 275 27.20 4.94 -7.87
N ASP A 276 26.04 5.43 -7.46
CA ASP A 276 24.81 5.45 -8.29
C ASP A 276 24.37 4.05 -8.77
N ARG A 277 24.51 3.03 -7.92
CA ARG A 277 24.10 1.66 -8.22
C ARG A 277 22.72 1.30 -7.71
N VAL A 278 22.15 2.09 -6.80
CA VAL A 278 20.85 1.80 -6.18
C VAL A 278 19.74 2.61 -6.83
N ILE A 279 18.81 1.90 -7.44
CA ILE A 279 17.54 2.43 -7.93
C ILE A 279 16.53 2.27 -6.82
N TYR A 280 16.01 3.39 -6.32
CA TYR A 280 15.03 3.39 -5.23
C TYR A 280 13.62 3.47 -5.75
N VAL A 281 12.75 2.54 -5.34
CA VAL A 281 11.35 2.46 -5.77
C VAL A 281 10.41 2.69 -4.59
N LYS A 282 9.60 3.72 -4.69
CA LYS A 282 8.62 4.13 -3.69
C LYS A 282 7.19 3.90 -4.15
N SER A 283 6.34 3.42 -3.25
CA SER A 283 4.90 3.31 -3.47
C SER A 283 4.12 4.14 -2.45
N TYR A 284 3.12 4.89 -2.91
CA TYR A 284 2.15 5.57 -2.05
C TYR A 284 0.87 4.77 -1.83
N ALA A 285 0.75 3.59 -2.45
CA ALA A 285 -0.44 2.76 -2.40
C ALA A 285 -0.67 2.05 -1.05
N LYS A 286 0.39 1.76 -0.30
CA LYS A 286 0.30 0.91 0.91
C LYS A 286 0.28 1.72 2.21
N SER A 287 0.98 2.83 2.23
CA SER A 287 1.04 3.73 3.38
C SER A 287 -0.04 4.84 3.35
N PHE A 288 -0.60 5.12 2.17
CA PHE A 288 -1.55 6.21 1.97
C PHE A 288 -2.87 5.72 1.36
N MET A 289 -3.01 5.72 0.03
CA MET A 289 -4.23 5.31 -0.66
C MET A 289 -3.91 4.49 -1.90
N PRO A 290 -4.39 3.24 -2.01
CA PRO A 290 -4.16 2.42 -3.22
C PRO A 290 -4.69 3.05 -4.51
N GLY A 291 -5.84 3.72 -4.42
CA GLY A 291 -6.53 4.34 -5.57
C GLY A 291 -5.82 5.56 -6.18
N ILE A 292 -4.88 6.20 -5.48
CA ILE A 292 -4.15 7.35 -6.03
C ILE A 292 -3.25 6.98 -7.21
N ARG A 293 -2.80 5.73 -7.27
CA ARG A 293 -1.93 5.20 -8.34
C ARG A 293 -0.67 6.04 -8.60
N ILE A 294 0.01 6.49 -7.53
CA ILE A 294 1.31 7.18 -7.62
C ILE A 294 2.40 6.31 -7.00
N GLY A 295 3.51 6.22 -7.71
CA GLY A 295 4.80 5.76 -7.26
C GLY A 295 5.88 6.74 -7.70
N ALA A 296 7.07 6.59 -7.16
CA ALA A 296 8.25 7.33 -7.58
C ALA A 296 9.43 6.37 -7.72
N VAL A 297 10.25 6.59 -8.73
CA VAL A 297 11.50 5.86 -8.93
C VAL A 297 12.61 6.90 -8.95
N ILE A 298 13.64 6.69 -8.12
CA ILE A 298 14.84 7.50 -8.11
C ILE A 298 15.89 6.79 -8.94
N LEU A 299 16.40 7.50 -9.95
CA LEU A 299 17.26 6.98 -10.99
C LEU A 299 18.45 7.91 -11.17
N ASN A 300 19.64 7.37 -11.32
CA ASN A 300 20.78 8.14 -11.76
C ASN A 300 20.66 8.52 -13.25
N ASN A 301 21.45 9.49 -13.69
CA ASN A 301 21.43 10.01 -15.07
C ASN A 301 21.69 8.93 -16.12
N SER A 302 22.52 7.90 -15.82
CA SER A 302 22.87 6.84 -16.77
C SER A 302 21.71 5.93 -17.15
N ILE A 303 20.67 5.85 -16.30
CA ILE A 303 19.51 4.98 -16.45
C ILE A 303 18.23 5.77 -16.77
N ARG A 304 18.16 7.00 -16.30
CA ARG A 304 16.94 7.83 -16.32
C ARG A 304 16.36 8.04 -17.70
N ASP A 305 17.19 8.40 -18.68
CA ASP A 305 16.70 8.69 -20.02
C ASP A 305 16.12 7.44 -20.71
N GLU A 306 16.76 6.30 -20.54
CA GLU A 306 16.25 5.02 -21.05
C GLU A 306 14.98 4.62 -20.30
N PHE A 307 14.90 4.86 -18.99
CA PHE A 307 13.67 4.64 -18.22
C PHE A 307 12.51 5.50 -18.73
N ILE A 308 12.72 6.80 -18.91
CA ILE A 308 11.69 7.73 -19.42
C ILE A 308 11.24 7.34 -20.83
N LYS A 309 12.17 6.94 -21.71
CA LYS A 309 11.87 6.45 -23.04
C LYS A 309 10.96 5.23 -23.01
N ASN A 310 11.27 4.26 -22.16
CA ASN A 310 10.45 3.07 -21.97
C ASN A 310 9.11 3.41 -21.30
N LYS A 311 9.08 4.33 -20.31
CA LYS A 311 7.83 4.77 -19.67
C LYS A 311 6.81 5.30 -20.69
N ARG A 312 7.25 6.05 -21.68
CA ARG A 312 6.39 6.58 -22.74
C ARG A 312 5.66 5.54 -23.58
N LEU A 313 6.12 4.30 -23.56
CA LEU A 313 5.44 3.18 -24.23
C LEU A 313 4.25 2.65 -23.41
N PHE A 314 4.19 2.95 -22.11
CA PHE A 314 3.10 2.56 -21.22
C PHE A 314 2.07 3.68 -21.03
N ASP A 315 2.55 4.89 -20.77
CA ASP A 315 1.74 6.10 -20.66
C ASP A 315 2.56 7.33 -21.10
N LEU A 316 1.88 8.37 -21.54
CA LEU A 316 2.54 9.63 -21.87
C LEU A 316 2.96 10.39 -20.62
N ASN A 317 2.13 10.30 -19.57
CA ASN A 317 2.39 10.86 -18.24
C ASN A 317 1.42 10.25 -17.21
N THR A 318 1.84 10.20 -15.97
CA THR A 318 0.98 9.86 -14.83
C THR A 318 -0.01 11.01 -14.57
N SER A 319 -1.22 10.69 -14.08
CA SER A 319 -2.30 11.68 -13.85
C SER A 319 -1.80 12.95 -13.13
N VAL A 320 -1.85 14.09 -13.81
CA VAL A 320 -1.44 15.40 -13.25
C VAL A 320 -2.32 15.79 -12.06
N LEU A 321 -3.62 15.49 -12.10
CA LEU A 321 -4.54 15.75 -11.00
C LEU A 321 -4.13 15.00 -9.73
N ALA A 322 -3.83 13.73 -9.84
CA ALA A 322 -3.38 12.90 -8.70
C ALA A 322 -2.03 13.41 -8.16
N GLN A 323 -1.12 13.81 -9.04
CA GLN A 323 0.18 14.37 -8.67
C GLN A 323 0.02 15.71 -7.93
N GLY A 324 -0.79 16.65 -8.45
CA GLY A 324 -1.03 17.94 -7.81
C GLY A 324 -1.73 17.80 -6.45
N ALA A 325 -2.69 16.88 -6.33
CA ALA A 325 -3.34 16.61 -5.06
C ALA A 325 -2.36 16.02 -4.01
N LEU A 326 -1.49 15.09 -4.41
CA LEU A 326 -0.46 14.53 -3.53
C LEU A 326 0.57 15.58 -3.11
N GLU A 327 1.02 16.43 -4.04
CA GLU A 327 1.91 17.54 -3.74
C GLU A 327 1.36 18.42 -2.63
N ILE A 328 0.11 18.88 -2.78
CA ILE A 328 -0.55 19.73 -1.79
C ILE A 328 -0.67 18.99 -0.46
N TYR A 329 -1.05 17.73 -0.48
CA TYR A 329 -1.21 16.90 0.72
C TYR A 329 0.11 16.74 1.50
N ILE A 330 1.24 16.59 0.81
CA ILE A 330 2.57 16.53 1.44
C ILE A 330 2.98 17.91 1.93
N LYS A 331 2.90 18.93 1.08
CA LYS A 331 3.38 20.30 1.34
C LYS A 331 2.67 20.97 2.52
N THR A 332 1.40 20.64 2.74
CA THR A 332 0.60 21.16 3.86
C THR A 332 0.78 20.39 5.16
N GLY A 333 1.59 19.32 5.18
CA GLY A 333 1.82 18.48 6.35
C GLY A 333 0.70 17.46 6.64
N MET A 334 -0.36 17.42 5.83
CA MET A 334 -1.45 16.45 6.00
C MET A 334 -0.95 15.01 5.86
N TYR A 335 -0.03 14.76 4.91
CA TYR A 335 0.61 13.46 4.72
C TYR A 335 1.33 12.99 5.99
N ARG A 336 2.13 13.85 6.61
CA ARG A 336 2.84 13.54 7.86
C ARG A 336 1.88 13.17 8.98
N ASN A 337 0.79 13.91 9.13
CA ASN A 337 -0.23 13.63 10.14
C ASN A 337 -0.93 12.28 9.89
N HIS A 338 -1.24 11.99 8.62
CA HIS A 338 -1.79 10.70 8.21
C HIS A 338 -0.84 9.54 8.57
N ILE A 339 0.44 9.65 8.21
CA ILE A 339 1.44 8.62 8.50
C ILE A 339 1.62 8.40 10.01
N MET A 340 1.59 9.46 10.82
CA MET A 340 1.63 9.30 12.29
C MET A 340 0.45 8.48 12.82
N LYS A 341 -0.76 8.71 12.30
CA LYS A 341 -1.95 7.92 12.65
C LYS A 341 -1.79 6.46 12.21
N ALA A 342 -1.33 6.23 10.98
CA ALA A 342 -1.11 4.88 10.45
C ALA A 342 -0.05 4.10 11.24
N LYS A 343 1.08 4.73 11.60
CA LYS A 343 2.11 4.13 12.46
C LYS A 343 1.54 3.67 13.80
N LYS A 344 0.75 4.52 14.45
CA LYS A 344 0.12 4.21 15.74
C LYS A 344 -0.83 3.03 15.62
N GLU A 345 -1.65 3.02 14.58
CA GLU A 345 -2.64 1.96 14.36
C GLU A 345 -1.97 0.61 14.05
N TYR A 346 -1.00 0.57 13.13
CA TYR A 346 -0.30 -0.66 12.81
C TYR A 346 0.53 -1.19 13.99
N LYS A 347 1.18 -0.29 14.74
CA LYS A 347 1.87 -0.69 15.97
C LYS A 347 0.91 -1.34 16.95
N LYS A 348 -0.25 -0.73 17.20
CA LYS A 348 -1.28 -1.26 18.11
C LYS A 348 -1.74 -2.67 17.69
N LYS A 349 -1.94 -2.90 16.39
CA LYS A 349 -2.33 -4.22 15.87
C LYS A 349 -1.22 -5.26 16.05
N MET A 350 0.03 -4.90 15.76
CA MET A 350 1.17 -5.81 15.93
C MET A 350 1.44 -6.12 17.41
N ASP A 351 1.31 -5.13 18.29
CA ASP A 351 1.43 -5.33 19.75
C ASP A 351 0.33 -6.27 20.25
N PHE A 352 -0.91 -6.09 19.78
CA PHE A 352 -2.03 -6.99 20.08
C PHE A 352 -1.72 -8.44 19.63
N VAL A 353 -1.24 -8.64 18.40
CA VAL A 353 -0.93 -9.99 17.91
C VAL A 353 0.16 -10.65 18.74
N ARG A 354 1.21 -9.91 19.12
CA ARG A 354 2.28 -10.45 19.99
C ARG A 354 1.74 -10.88 21.35
N GLU A 355 0.90 -10.05 21.99
CA GLU A 355 0.33 -10.41 23.29
C GLU A 355 -0.68 -11.56 23.18
N TYR A 356 -1.51 -11.57 22.12
CA TYR A 356 -2.47 -12.65 21.86
C TYR A 356 -1.82 -14.01 21.65
N LEU A 357 -0.68 -14.02 20.94
CA LEU A 357 0.06 -15.25 20.66
C LEU A 357 1.16 -15.56 21.70
N LYS A 358 1.31 -14.72 22.73
CA LYS A 358 2.21 -14.98 23.85
C LYS A 358 1.78 -16.25 24.59
N GLY A 359 2.64 -17.24 24.62
CA GLY A 359 2.32 -18.54 25.20
C GLY A 359 1.68 -19.54 24.23
N TYR A 360 1.37 -19.16 23.01
CA TYR A 360 1.07 -20.14 21.98
C TYR A 360 2.34 -20.92 21.64
N SER A 361 2.30 -22.22 21.89
CA SER A 361 3.40 -23.14 21.62
C SER A 361 2.86 -24.35 20.88
N ASN A 362 3.40 -24.60 19.69
CA ASN A 362 3.11 -25.77 18.89
C ASN A 362 4.39 -26.18 18.16
N ASN A 363 4.88 -27.39 18.38
CA ASN A 363 6.14 -27.89 17.80
C ASN A 363 6.11 -27.95 16.25
N HIS A 364 4.92 -27.89 15.66
CA HIS A 364 4.71 -27.99 14.22
C HIS A 364 4.42 -26.65 13.55
N VAL A 365 4.31 -25.55 14.32
CA VAL A 365 3.93 -24.22 13.81
C VAL A 365 4.86 -23.17 14.37
N GLU A 366 5.61 -22.50 13.50
CA GLU A 366 6.42 -21.34 13.84
C GLU A 366 5.74 -20.06 13.34
N ILE A 367 5.57 -19.06 14.23
CA ILE A 367 4.95 -17.79 13.90
C ILE A 367 5.97 -16.67 14.10
N PHE A 368 6.32 -16.00 13.03
CA PHE A 368 7.17 -14.81 13.07
C PHE A 368 6.33 -13.54 13.02
N ILE A 369 6.48 -12.69 14.05
CA ILE A 369 5.78 -11.42 14.20
C ILE A 369 6.83 -10.30 14.25
N PRO A 370 6.99 -9.50 13.19
CA PRO A 370 7.96 -8.41 13.19
C PRO A 370 7.58 -7.30 14.19
N ASP A 371 8.56 -6.46 14.57
CA ASP A 371 8.35 -5.34 15.50
C ASP A 371 7.30 -4.35 14.98
N THR A 372 7.29 -4.12 13.67
CA THR A 372 6.45 -3.15 12.97
C THR A 372 6.06 -3.69 11.61
N GLY A 373 5.18 -2.98 10.92
CA GLY A 373 4.58 -3.44 9.66
C GLY A 373 3.19 -3.99 9.87
N PHE A 374 2.77 -4.90 9.01
CA PHE A 374 1.45 -5.50 9.06
C PHE A 374 1.40 -6.93 8.47
N PHE A 375 2.56 -7.55 8.25
CA PHE A 375 2.64 -8.96 7.86
C PHE A 375 3.02 -9.83 9.04
N ILE A 376 2.41 -11.01 9.09
CA ILE A 376 2.75 -12.11 9.99
C ILE A 376 3.10 -13.28 9.10
N TRP A 377 4.19 -13.95 9.40
CA TRP A 377 4.63 -15.14 8.67
C TRP A 377 4.45 -16.37 9.52
N ILE A 378 3.74 -17.37 9.01
CA ILE A 378 3.51 -18.64 9.65
C ILE A 378 4.16 -19.73 8.81
N THR A 379 5.02 -20.53 9.43
CA THR A 379 5.64 -21.72 8.85
C THR A 379 5.11 -22.95 9.54
N MET A 380 4.64 -23.91 8.77
CA MET A 380 4.23 -25.22 9.28
C MET A 380 5.30 -26.25 8.90
N ASN A 381 5.86 -26.93 9.90
CA ASN A 381 6.90 -27.94 9.70
C ASN A 381 6.37 -29.19 9.01
N GLU A 382 5.04 -29.39 9.08
CA GLU A 382 4.34 -30.49 8.41
C GLU A 382 3.71 -30.00 7.09
N LYS A 383 3.84 -30.80 6.03
CA LYS A 383 3.14 -30.55 4.76
C LYS A 383 1.65 -30.82 4.95
N ILE A 384 0.86 -29.80 5.15
CA ILE A 384 -0.60 -29.88 5.18
C ILE A 384 -1.19 -29.54 3.81
N ASN A 385 -2.40 -30.02 3.55
CA ASN A 385 -3.11 -29.64 2.32
C ASN A 385 -3.67 -28.21 2.46
N MET A 386 -3.04 -27.26 1.78
CA MET A 386 -3.39 -25.85 1.84
C MET A 386 -4.74 -25.55 1.19
N ASP A 387 -5.21 -26.36 0.22
CA ASP A 387 -6.52 -26.19 -0.38
C ASP A 387 -7.63 -26.57 0.60
N ILE A 388 -7.44 -27.66 1.35
CA ILE A 388 -8.34 -28.04 2.43
C ILE A 388 -8.37 -26.97 3.51
N LEU A 389 -7.21 -26.44 3.90
CA LEU A 389 -7.17 -25.36 4.89
C LEU A 389 -7.94 -24.12 4.38
N ARG A 390 -7.73 -23.69 3.13
CA ARG A 390 -8.44 -22.55 2.53
C ARG A 390 -9.96 -22.77 2.48
N SER A 391 -10.40 -23.99 2.11
CA SER A 391 -11.84 -24.34 2.10
C SER A 391 -12.45 -24.19 3.48
N ARG A 392 -11.85 -24.83 4.50
CA ARG A 392 -12.34 -24.79 5.89
C ARG A 392 -12.36 -23.37 6.47
N MET A 393 -11.36 -22.56 6.12
CA MET A 393 -11.31 -21.15 6.51
C MET A 393 -12.44 -20.35 5.84
N SER A 394 -12.65 -20.56 4.55
CA SER A 394 -13.73 -19.89 3.79
C SER A 394 -15.12 -20.23 4.33
N GLU A 395 -15.38 -21.47 4.73
CA GLU A 395 -16.61 -21.91 5.39
C GLU A 395 -16.89 -21.15 6.71
N GLN A 396 -15.85 -20.64 7.36
CA GLN A 396 -15.92 -19.82 8.57
C GLN A 396 -15.76 -18.32 8.31
N GLU A 397 -15.97 -17.88 7.06
CA GLU A 397 -15.90 -16.49 6.61
C GLU A 397 -14.50 -15.87 6.80
N VAL A 398 -13.45 -16.68 6.76
CA VAL A 398 -12.06 -16.23 6.86
C VAL A 398 -11.30 -16.60 5.58
N ILE A 399 -10.75 -15.60 4.91
CA ILE A 399 -9.92 -15.76 3.71
C ILE A 399 -8.46 -15.67 4.09
N ILE A 400 -7.69 -16.69 3.74
CA ILE A 400 -6.22 -16.71 3.84
C ILE A 400 -5.58 -16.68 2.44
N PRO A 401 -4.38 -16.07 2.29
CA PRO A 401 -3.71 -16.00 1.00
C PRO A 401 -3.18 -17.37 0.55
N SER A 402 -2.98 -17.51 -0.77
CA SER A 402 -2.13 -18.57 -1.32
C SER A 402 -0.66 -18.20 -1.12
N SER A 403 0.15 -19.17 -0.72
CA SER A 403 1.62 -19.05 -0.67
C SER A 403 2.28 -19.22 -2.04
N GLU A 404 1.55 -19.65 -3.06
CA GLU A 404 2.05 -19.81 -4.42
C GLU A 404 2.58 -18.50 -5.01
N GLY A 405 3.64 -18.59 -5.81
CA GLY A 405 4.22 -17.47 -6.55
C GLY A 405 5.14 -16.56 -5.74
N PHE A 406 5.45 -16.86 -4.48
CA PHE A 406 6.49 -16.15 -3.73
C PHE A 406 7.90 -16.66 -4.05
N SER A 407 8.03 -17.82 -4.69
CA SER A 407 9.31 -18.44 -5.06
C SER A 407 9.31 -18.92 -6.50
N ILE A 408 10.49 -18.95 -7.15
CA ILE A 408 10.70 -19.46 -8.50
C ILE A 408 10.36 -20.96 -8.54
N GLU A 409 10.89 -21.71 -7.58
CA GLU A 409 10.62 -23.14 -7.44
C GLU A 409 9.53 -23.38 -6.39
N ASN A 410 8.30 -23.23 -6.70
CA ASN A 410 7.14 -23.28 -5.80
C ASN A 410 7.11 -24.39 -4.72
N LYS A 411 8.08 -25.29 -4.66
CA LYS A 411 8.04 -26.52 -3.85
C LYS A 411 8.33 -26.35 -2.33
N GLU A 412 9.17 -25.38 -1.94
CA GLU A 412 9.58 -25.25 -0.53
C GLU A 412 8.58 -24.50 0.37
N TYR A 413 7.65 -23.71 -0.21
CA TYR A 413 6.82 -22.77 0.55
C TYR A 413 5.34 -23.16 0.65
N TYR A 414 4.96 -24.37 0.27
CA TYR A 414 3.55 -24.82 0.32
C TYR A 414 2.96 -24.85 1.74
N SER A 415 3.79 -24.90 2.77
CA SER A 415 3.37 -24.92 4.17
C SER A 415 3.58 -23.58 4.88
N ASN A 416 3.63 -22.48 4.13
CA ASN A 416 3.84 -21.15 4.67
C ASN A 416 2.65 -20.24 4.38
N LEU A 417 2.36 -19.33 5.31
CA LEU A 417 1.30 -18.32 5.16
C LEU A 417 1.83 -16.94 5.49
N ARG A 418 1.57 -15.98 4.60
CA ARG A 418 1.70 -14.56 4.90
C ARG A 418 0.34 -13.98 5.25
N LEU A 419 0.08 -13.67 6.49
CA LEU A 419 -1.13 -12.95 6.89
C LEU A 419 -0.89 -11.44 6.84
N CYS A 420 -1.86 -10.71 6.32
CA CYS A 420 -1.87 -9.26 6.35
C CYS A 420 -2.98 -8.76 7.28
N ILE A 421 -2.62 -7.95 8.28
CA ILE A 421 -3.56 -7.43 9.28
C ILE A 421 -3.92 -5.96 9.07
N SER A 422 -3.43 -5.34 8.01
CA SER A 422 -3.54 -3.89 7.80
C SER A 422 -5.00 -3.40 7.73
N ALA A 423 -5.85 -4.11 7.00
CA ALA A 423 -7.25 -3.75 6.80
C ALA A 423 -8.21 -4.21 7.93
N LEU A 424 -7.76 -5.10 8.81
CA LEU A 424 -8.60 -5.76 9.80
C LEU A 424 -8.70 -4.96 11.11
N SER A 425 -9.83 -5.06 11.80
CA SER A 425 -9.96 -4.61 13.18
C SER A 425 -9.25 -5.57 14.15
N ILE A 426 -8.99 -5.15 15.38
CA ILE A 426 -8.41 -6.02 16.41
C ILE A 426 -9.30 -7.23 16.69
N GLU A 427 -10.62 -7.05 16.67
CA GLU A 427 -11.59 -8.12 16.87
C GLU A 427 -11.57 -9.13 15.72
N ASP A 428 -11.52 -8.65 14.47
CA ASP A 428 -11.37 -9.51 13.29
C ASP A 428 -10.05 -10.30 13.33
N ILE A 429 -8.94 -9.65 13.74
CA ILE A 429 -7.64 -10.32 13.90
C ILE A 429 -7.74 -11.44 14.94
N ARG A 430 -8.35 -11.17 16.11
CA ARG A 430 -8.53 -12.17 17.17
C ARG A 430 -9.33 -13.37 16.67
N ARG A 431 -10.52 -13.12 16.11
CA ARG A 431 -11.41 -14.17 15.57
C ARG A 431 -10.71 -14.98 14.48
N GLY A 432 -10.11 -14.30 13.50
CA GLY A 432 -9.47 -14.96 12.38
C GLY A 432 -8.26 -15.79 12.76
N LEU A 433 -7.39 -15.32 13.68
CA LEU A 433 -6.25 -16.08 14.18
C LEU A 433 -6.71 -17.30 15.00
N SER A 434 -7.72 -17.14 15.85
CA SER A 434 -8.27 -18.27 16.62
C SER A 434 -8.78 -19.40 15.73
N VAL A 435 -9.53 -19.04 14.68
CA VAL A 435 -10.03 -20.00 13.69
C VAL A 435 -8.87 -20.66 12.95
N LEU A 436 -7.92 -19.86 12.44
CA LEU A 436 -6.80 -20.35 11.64
C LEU A 436 -5.94 -21.35 12.40
N LEU A 437 -5.52 -21.02 13.62
CA LEU A 437 -4.65 -21.89 14.41
C LEU A 437 -5.34 -23.20 14.75
N ARG A 438 -6.62 -23.17 15.11
CA ARG A 438 -7.42 -24.37 15.36
C ARG A 438 -7.51 -25.28 14.12
N GLU A 439 -7.75 -24.74 12.93
CA GLU A 439 -7.85 -25.54 11.71
C GLU A 439 -6.48 -26.09 11.26
N ILE A 440 -5.39 -25.34 11.46
CA ILE A 440 -4.02 -25.85 11.24
C ILE A 440 -3.75 -27.04 12.15
N GLU A 441 -4.04 -26.93 13.46
CA GLU A 441 -3.84 -28.00 14.42
C GLU A 441 -4.63 -29.27 14.06
N LYS A 442 -5.90 -29.13 13.70
CA LYS A 442 -6.72 -30.27 13.26
C LYS A 442 -6.11 -30.99 12.05
N LEU A 443 -5.58 -30.24 11.06
CA LEU A 443 -4.97 -30.84 9.88
C LEU A 443 -3.64 -31.54 10.20
N ILE A 444 -2.82 -30.98 11.07
CA ILE A 444 -1.56 -31.59 11.52
C ILE A 444 -1.85 -32.89 12.28
N TYR A 445 -2.73 -32.87 13.29
CA TYR A 445 -3.06 -34.04 14.07
C TYR A 445 -3.75 -35.14 13.26
N SER A 446 -4.61 -34.77 12.31
CA SER A 446 -5.21 -35.80 11.43
C SER A 446 -4.19 -36.51 10.54
N LYS A 447 -3.11 -35.84 10.18
CA LYS A 447 -2.02 -36.42 9.39
C LYS A 447 -1.08 -37.29 10.22
N LEU A 448 -0.83 -36.91 11.47
CA LEU A 448 0.05 -37.65 12.37
C LEU A 448 -0.58 -38.99 12.87
N ASN A 449 -1.92 -39.07 12.82
CA ASN A 449 -2.67 -40.25 13.25
C ASN A 449 -3.03 -41.20 12.07
N ASN A 450 -2.71 -40.82 10.84
CA ASN A 450 -2.81 -41.68 9.65
C ASN A 450 -1.43 -42.08 9.14
#